data_f5640a9b41e395eaf2fbeaa35e307d45
#
_entry.id   f5640a9b41e395eaf2fbeaa35e307d45
#
_cell.length_a   1.000
_cell.length_b   1.000
_cell.length_c   1.000
_cell.angle_alpha   90.00
_cell.angle_beta   90.00
_cell.angle_gamma   90.00
#
_symmetry.space_group_name_H-M   'P 1'
#
loop_
_entity.id
_entity.type
_entity.pdbx_description
1 polymer ?
#
loop_
_entity_poly.entity_id
_entity_poly.type
_entity_poly.pdbx_seq_one_letter_code
_entity_poly.pdbx_strand_id
1 'polypeptide(L)'
;MDRLATTFTGLDFVNPFILASAPPTESKRKILKAFESGWGGVVTKTIGLHPVENVAGPKTIYQRTSETKPYVSRIKRADTLSHSSWNWELISDQPLDLWLPDLEEIKTTYPDRMVIASIMAGAGSDEEMDNWSKLATACVRVGCDAIELNMSCPHMDRKLSLIHI
;
A
#
# COMPACT_ATOMS: atom_id res chain seq x y z
N MET A 1 -10.56 10.31 27.20
CA MET A 1 -10.70 9.37 26.07
C MET A 1 -10.77 10.19 24.81
N ASP A 2 -9.94 9.86 23.86
CA ASP A 2 -9.95 10.55 22.57
C ASP A 2 -11.28 10.20 21.88
N ARG A 3 -12.03 11.21 21.41
CA ARG A 3 -13.42 11.06 20.92
C ARG A 3 -13.48 10.20 19.63
N LEU A 4 -12.33 9.90 18.99
CA LEU A 4 -12.24 9.15 17.77
C LEU A 4 -11.59 7.77 17.95
N ALA A 5 -11.12 7.42 19.16
CA ALA A 5 -10.56 6.10 19.41
C ALA A 5 -11.59 5.00 19.13
N THR A 6 -11.17 3.93 18.46
CA THR A 6 -12.04 2.82 18.06
C THR A 6 -11.27 1.51 18.05
N THR A 7 -11.99 0.40 18.13
CA THR A 7 -11.43 -0.95 18.04
C THR A 7 -11.95 -1.65 16.79
N PHE A 8 -11.07 -2.27 16.04
CA PHE A 8 -11.43 -3.07 14.86
C PHE A 8 -10.62 -4.38 14.86
N THR A 9 -11.26 -5.51 14.72
CA THR A 9 -10.64 -6.86 14.75
C THR A 9 -9.72 -7.13 15.95
N GLY A 10 -10.02 -6.51 17.10
CA GLY A 10 -9.21 -6.65 18.32
C GLY A 10 -8.00 -5.71 18.37
N LEU A 11 -7.81 -4.83 17.39
CA LEU A 11 -6.77 -3.80 17.37
C LEU A 11 -7.35 -2.44 17.77
N ASP A 12 -6.64 -1.72 18.63
CA ASP A 12 -7.05 -0.42 19.13
C ASP A 12 -6.44 0.71 18.29
N PHE A 13 -7.29 1.53 17.68
CA PHE A 13 -6.91 2.66 16.85
C PHE A 13 -7.15 3.97 17.59
N VAL A 14 -6.20 4.89 17.54
CA VAL A 14 -6.37 6.25 18.08
C VAL A 14 -7.48 7.03 17.34
N ASN A 15 -7.75 6.68 16.10
CA ASN A 15 -8.90 7.13 15.30
C ASN A 15 -9.15 6.15 14.13
N PRO A 16 -10.33 6.15 13.49
CA PRO A 16 -10.69 5.18 12.46
C PRO A 16 -10.08 5.46 11.06
N PHE A 17 -9.24 6.47 10.92
CA PHE A 17 -8.69 6.85 9.61
C PHE A 17 -7.40 6.08 9.33
N ILE A 18 -7.49 5.16 8.35
CA ILE A 18 -6.37 4.34 7.89
C ILE A 18 -5.99 4.76 6.47
N LEU A 19 -4.72 5.06 6.24
CA LEU A 19 -4.21 5.36 4.91
C LEU A 19 -3.95 4.05 4.16
N ALA A 20 -4.64 3.86 3.04
CA ALA A 20 -4.59 2.63 2.25
C ALA A 20 -3.23 2.42 1.56
N SER A 21 -2.97 1.15 1.18
CA SER A 21 -1.81 0.76 0.35
C SER A 21 -1.80 1.52 -0.97
N ALA A 22 -0.88 2.48 -1.11
CA ALA A 22 -0.79 3.39 -2.25
C ALA A 22 0.56 4.15 -2.22
N PRO A 23 0.88 5.02 -3.21
CA PRO A 23 2.08 5.86 -3.18
C PRO A 23 2.34 6.62 -1.89
N PRO A 24 1.31 7.09 -1.15
CA PRO A 24 1.55 7.74 0.14
C PRO A 24 2.13 6.84 1.23
N THR A 25 2.09 5.52 1.07
CA THR A 25 2.62 4.54 2.03
C THR A 25 3.79 3.70 1.48
N GLU A 26 4.47 4.17 0.43
CA GLU A 26 5.54 3.44 -0.25
C GLU A 26 6.91 3.54 0.42
N SER A 27 7.06 4.33 1.49
CA SER A 27 8.34 4.49 2.19
C SER A 27 8.15 4.96 3.64
N LYS A 28 9.11 4.65 4.50
CA LYS A 28 9.16 5.14 5.89
C LYS A 28 8.87 6.63 5.99
N ARG A 29 9.58 7.44 5.22
CA ARG A 29 9.42 8.91 5.24
C ARG A 29 7.96 9.35 5.01
N LYS A 30 7.25 8.69 4.09
CA LYS A 30 5.85 9.02 3.79
C LYS A 30 4.92 8.54 4.89
N ILE A 31 5.17 7.37 5.46
CA ILE A 31 4.39 6.80 6.57
C ILE A 31 4.53 7.68 7.82
N LEU A 32 5.75 8.07 8.18
CA LEU A 32 5.98 8.97 9.32
C LEU A 32 5.23 10.30 9.13
N LYS A 33 5.28 10.88 7.92
CA LYS A 33 4.52 12.09 7.59
C LYS A 33 2.99 11.89 7.69
N ALA A 34 2.49 10.72 7.35
CA ALA A 34 1.07 10.40 7.54
C ALA A 34 0.71 10.41 9.03
N PHE A 35 1.52 9.80 9.88
CA PHE A 35 1.30 9.80 11.34
C PHE A 35 1.43 11.20 11.95
N GLU A 36 2.39 12.00 11.53
CA GLU A 36 2.49 13.42 11.89
C GLU A 36 1.23 14.21 11.51
N SER A 37 0.59 13.84 10.41
CA SER A 37 -0.66 14.44 9.94
C SER A 37 -1.91 13.91 10.66
N GLY A 38 -1.76 12.98 11.61
CA GLY A 38 -2.84 12.50 12.48
C GLY A 38 -3.54 11.21 12.01
N TRP A 39 -3.04 10.49 11.01
CA TRP A 39 -3.60 9.19 10.63
C TRP A 39 -3.49 8.17 11.76
N GLY A 40 -4.57 7.42 12.03
CA GLY A 40 -4.65 6.40 13.08
C GLY A 40 -3.93 5.11 12.72
N GLY A 41 -3.81 4.83 11.43
CA GLY A 41 -3.10 3.67 10.90
C GLY A 41 -2.70 3.83 9.44
N VAL A 42 -1.87 2.93 8.96
CA VAL A 42 -1.46 2.83 7.56
C VAL A 42 -1.47 1.38 7.10
N VAL A 43 -1.80 1.16 5.83
CA VAL A 43 -1.49 -0.06 5.10
C VAL A 43 -0.30 0.24 4.21
N THR A 44 0.81 -0.48 4.35
CA THR A 44 2.03 -0.24 3.56
C THR A 44 1.78 -0.45 2.06
N LYS A 45 2.57 0.19 1.20
CA LYS A 45 2.69 -0.27 -0.19
C LYS A 45 3.02 -1.75 -0.17
N THR A 46 2.36 -2.55 -1.01
CA THR A 46 2.48 -4.01 -0.99
C THR A 46 3.94 -4.45 -1.11
N ILE A 47 4.38 -5.28 -0.18
CA ILE A 47 5.75 -5.78 -0.03
C ILE A 47 5.83 -7.16 -0.65
N GLY A 48 6.80 -7.38 -1.54
CA GLY A 48 7.17 -8.70 -2.05
C GLY A 48 8.52 -9.15 -1.50
N LEU A 49 8.87 -10.43 -1.71
CA LEU A 49 10.22 -10.94 -1.38
C LEU A 49 11.30 -10.26 -2.19
N HIS A 50 10.98 -9.94 -3.44
CA HIS A 50 11.87 -9.27 -4.38
C HIS A 50 11.26 -7.95 -4.83
N PRO A 51 12.09 -6.90 -5.01
CA PRO A 51 11.61 -5.63 -5.55
C PRO A 51 11.11 -5.81 -6.98
N VAL A 52 10.08 -5.05 -7.33
CA VAL A 52 9.53 -5.01 -8.68
C VAL A 52 9.88 -3.68 -9.31
N GLU A 53 10.44 -3.72 -10.51
CA GLU A 53 10.71 -2.49 -11.27
C GLU A 53 9.38 -1.82 -11.64
N ASN A 54 9.11 -0.68 -11.04
CA ASN A 54 7.93 0.11 -11.34
C ASN A 54 8.09 0.87 -12.67
N VAL A 55 6.96 1.12 -13.32
CA VAL A 55 6.93 1.87 -14.58
C VAL A 55 7.54 3.25 -14.40
N ALA A 56 8.48 3.61 -15.28
CA ALA A 56 9.05 4.95 -15.31
C ALA A 56 8.00 5.97 -15.79
N GLY A 57 7.91 7.12 -15.12
CA GLY A 57 7.02 8.22 -15.51
C GLY A 57 5.90 8.51 -14.48
N PRO A 58 4.91 9.32 -14.84
CA PRO A 58 3.82 9.66 -13.93
C PRO A 58 2.96 8.41 -13.68
N LYS A 59 2.96 7.93 -12.44
CA LYS A 59 2.24 6.72 -12.02
C LYS A 59 0.72 6.89 -12.04
N THR A 60 0.23 8.11 -12.02
CA THR A 60 -1.20 8.44 -12.07
C THR A 60 -1.50 9.38 -13.23
N ILE A 61 -2.46 9.00 -14.06
CA ILE A 61 -2.89 9.78 -15.22
C ILE A 61 -4.33 10.22 -15.00
N TYR A 62 -4.59 11.51 -15.20
CA TYR A 62 -5.94 12.06 -15.20
C TYR A 62 -6.37 12.34 -16.64
N GLN A 63 -7.49 11.78 -17.04
CA GLN A 63 -8.09 11.99 -18.36
C GLN A 63 -9.36 12.81 -18.24
N ARG A 64 -9.45 13.82 -19.07
CA ARG A 64 -10.68 14.60 -19.27
C ARG A 64 -11.50 13.94 -20.38
N THR A 65 -12.76 13.65 -20.10
CA THR A 65 -13.68 13.07 -21.10
C THR A 65 -14.33 14.15 -21.97
N SER A 66 -13.54 14.97 -22.63
CA SER A 66 -14.03 15.76 -23.75
C SER A 66 -13.48 15.15 -25.04
N GLU A 67 -14.34 15.04 -26.05
CA GLU A 67 -14.16 14.28 -27.29
C GLU A 67 -12.90 14.63 -28.13
N THR A 68 -12.12 15.64 -27.76
CA THR A 68 -11.11 16.16 -28.65
C THR A 68 -9.67 16.16 -28.16
N LYS A 69 -9.39 15.85 -26.87
CA LYS A 69 -8.00 15.77 -26.38
C LYS A 69 -7.84 14.70 -25.27
N PRO A 70 -7.06 13.65 -25.48
CA PRO A 70 -6.93 12.54 -24.54
C PRO A 70 -6.08 12.83 -23.29
N TYR A 71 -5.46 14.02 -23.17
CA TYR A 71 -4.51 14.26 -22.08
C TYR A 71 -4.60 15.69 -21.51
N VAL A 72 -4.83 15.80 -20.21
CA VAL A 72 -4.62 17.08 -19.48
C VAL A 72 -3.85 16.78 -18.20
N SER A 73 -2.63 17.30 -18.12
CA SER A 73 -1.76 17.15 -16.94
C SER A 73 -2.17 18.01 -15.72
N ARG A 74 -3.18 18.87 -15.85
CA ARG A 74 -3.74 19.71 -14.76
C ARG A 74 -5.24 19.90 -14.92
N ILE A 75 -5.99 19.57 -13.89
CA ILE A 75 -7.43 19.85 -13.80
C ILE A 75 -7.59 21.35 -13.53
N LYS A 76 -8.18 22.10 -14.46
CA LYS A 76 -8.65 23.46 -14.20
C LYS A 76 -10.01 23.40 -13.52
N ARG A 77 -10.16 24.10 -12.41
CA ARG A 77 -11.27 24.06 -11.44
C ARG A 77 -12.67 24.42 -11.98
N ALA A 78 -12.83 24.77 -13.23
CA ALA A 78 -14.05 25.37 -13.78
C ALA A 78 -14.87 24.50 -14.74
N ASP A 79 -14.50 23.23 -14.93
CA ASP A 79 -15.15 22.42 -15.95
C ASP A 79 -16.08 21.37 -15.38
N THR A 80 -17.34 21.43 -15.74
CA THR A 80 -18.42 20.45 -15.46
C THR A 80 -18.25 19.11 -16.20
N LEU A 81 -17.10 18.87 -16.81
CA LEU A 81 -16.80 17.66 -17.56
C LEU A 81 -16.39 16.52 -16.61
N SER A 82 -16.81 15.31 -16.91
CA SER A 82 -16.41 14.13 -16.18
C SER A 82 -14.91 13.86 -16.35
N HIS A 83 -14.26 13.44 -15.27
CA HIS A 83 -12.84 13.14 -15.24
C HIS A 83 -12.66 11.67 -14.92
N SER A 84 -11.70 11.03 -15.59
CA SER A 84 -11.24 9.68 -15.28
C SER A 84 -9.78 9.74 -14.84
N SER A 85 -9.39 8.83 -13.99
CA SER A 85 -7.99 8.62 -13.65
C SER A 85 -7.67 7.13 -13.69
N TRP A 86 -6.45 6.80 -14.02
CA TRP A 86 -5.92 5.47 -13.87
C TRP A 86 -4.54 5.50 -13.25
N ASN A 87 -4.18 4.42 -12.61
CA ASN A 87 -2.90 4.24 -11.96
C ASN A 87 -2.18 3.01 -12.53
N TRP A 88 -0.88 3.13 -12.76
CA TRP A 88 -0.01 2.10 -13.34
C TRP A 88 0.97 1.54 -12.30
N GLU A 89 0.67 1.67 -11.03
CA GLU A 89 1.56 1.20 -9.99
C GLU A 89 1.48 -0.30 -9.79
N LEU A 90 2.65 -0.89 -9.71
CA LEU A 90 2.86 -2.24 -9.23
C LEU A 90 3.04 -2.24 -7.70
N ILE A 91 3.47 -3.37 -7.13
CA ILE A 91 3.87 -3.46 -5.72
C ILE A 91 5.13 -2.64 -5.46
N SER A 92 5.63 -2.64 -4.23
CA SER A 92 6.81 -1.86 -3.85
C SER A 92 8.05 -2.24 -4.68
N ASP A 93 8.81 -1.22 -5.09
CA ASP A 93 10.15 -1.33 -5.64
C ASP A 93 11.24 -1.34 -4.56
N GLN A 94 10.88 -1.12 -3.30
CA GLN A 94 11.78 -1.24 -2.16
C GLN A 94 11.94 -2.72 -1.78
N PRO A 95 13.18 -3.24 -1.66
CA PRO A 95 13.43 -4.62 -1.25
C PRO A 95 13.06 -4.87 0.22
N LEU A 96 12.78 -6.14 0.54
CA LEU A 96 12.32 -6.55 1.87
C LEU A 96 13.32 -6.20 2.98
N ASP A 97 14.62 -6.35 2.72
CA ASP A 97 15.70 -6.05 3.67
C ASP A 97 15.80 -4.57 4.06
N LEU A 98 15.26 -3.67 3.22
CA LEU A 98 15.09 -2.26 3.57
C LEU A 98 13.74 -1.98 4.22
N TRP A 99 12.68 -2.73 3.86
CA TRP A 99 11.38 -2.57 4.50
C TRP A 99 11.40 -2.95 5.98
N LEU A 100 12.06 -4.06 6.34
CA LEU A 100 12.01 -4.56 7.72
C LEU A 100 12.56 -3.57 8.75
N PRO A 101 13.78 -3.01 8.60
CA PRO A 101 14.28 -1.99 9.53
C PRO A 101 13.45 -0.70 9.49
N ASP A 102 12.89 -0.33 8.33
CA ASP A 102 12.01 0.83 8.22
C ASP A 102 10.72 0.64 9.03
N LEU A 103 10.11 -0.54 8.97
CA LEU A 103 8.90 -0.88 9.74
C LEU A 103 9.17 -0.91 11.25
N GLU A 104 10.29 -1.47 11.67
CA GLU A 104 10.72 -1.49 13.08
C GLU A 104 10.90 -0.07 13.62
N GLU A 105 11.55 0.82 12.87
CA GLU A 105 11.73 2.22 13.26
C GLU A 105 10.39 2.97 13.30
N ILE A 106 9.48 2.72 12.35
CA ILE A 106 8.13 3.31 12.34
C ILE A 106 7.38 2.91 13.63
N LYS A 107 7.38 1.63 13.98
CA LYS A 107 6.69 1.12 15.18
C LYS A 107 7.34 1.62 16.47
N THR A 108 8.66 1.76 16.51
CA THR A 108 9.37 2.34 17.65
C THR A 108 9.03 3.83 17.83
N THR A 109 8.90 4.57 16.71
CA THR A 109 8.60 6.01 16.74
C THR A 109 7.13 6.29 17.07
N TYR A 110 6.22 5.45 16.58
CA TYR A 110 4.77 5.58 16.75
C TYR A 110 4.15 4.26 17.26
N PRO A 111 4.40 3.86 18.52
CA PRO A 111 3.93 2.57 19.03
C PRO A 111 2.40 2.48 19.14
N ASP A 112 1.71 3.61 19.20
CA ASP A 112 0.25 3.73 19.30
C ASP A 112 -0.46 3.81 17.93
N ARG A 113 0.29 3.80 16.84
CA ARG A 113 -0.27 3.82 15.47
C ARG A 113 -0.24 2.42 14.87
N MET A 114 -1.32 2.08 14.16
CA MET A 114 -1.43 0.77 13.51
C MET A 114 -0.67 0.74 12.20
N VAL A 115 0.23 -0.24 12.06
CA VAL A 115 0.95 -0.55 10.83
C VAL A 115 0.50 -1.90 10.32
N ILE A 116 -0.24 -1.90 9.22
CA ILE A 116 -0.71 -3.10 8.52
C ILE A 116 0.22 -3.35 7.34
N ALA A 117 0.95 -4.45 7.35
CA ALA A 117 1.81 -4.80 6.22
C ALA A 117 0.99 -5.45 5.11
N SER A 118 0.87 -4.77 3.97
CA SER A 118 0.34 -5.39 2.75
C SER A 118 1.43 -6.23 2.11
N ILE A 119 1.17 -7.52 1.90
CA ILE A 119 2.12 -8.47 1.34
C ILE A 119 1.58 -9.18 0.11
N MET A 120 2.50 -9.60 -0.76
CA MET A 120 2.18 -10.42 -1.93
C MET A 120 3.30 -11.42 -2.22
N ALA A 121 2.90 -12.65 -2.54
CA ALA A 121 3.77 -13.70 -3.07
C ALA A 121 3.06 -14.47 -4.20
N GLY A 122 3.74 -15.41 -4.81
CA GLY A 122 3.20 -16.28 -5.85
C GLY A 122 2.22 -17.33 -5.33
N ALA A 123 1.53 -18.01 -6.25
CA ALA A 123 0.57 -19.07 -5.96
C ALA A 123 0.72 -20.29 -6.91
N GLY A 124 1.81 -20.35 -7.68
CA GLY A 124 2.01 -21.40 -8.70
C GLY A 124 2.73 -22.66 -8.22
N SER A 125 3.32 -22.64 -7.02
CA SER A 125 4.04 -23.77 -6.43
C SER A 125 3.97 -23.74 -4.90
N ASP A 126 4.32 -24.86 -4.25
CA ASP A 126 4.40 -24.92 -2.79
C ASP A 126 5.42 -23.93 -2.22
N GLU A 127 6.54 -23.71 -2.92
CA GLU A 127 7.54 -22.73 -2.53
C GLU A 127 6.97 -21.30 -2.56
N GLU A 128 6.20 -20.96 -3.58
CA GLU A 128 5.53 -19.64 -3.68
C GLU A 128 4.48 -19.49 -2.57
N MET A 129 3.76 -20.54 -2.20
CA MET A 129 2.83 -20.53 -1.07
C MET A 129 3.56 -20.33 0.26
N ASP A 130 4.73 -20.95 0.45
CA ASP A 130 5.57 -20.75 1.63
C ASP A 130 6.07 -19.30 1.75
N ASN A 131 6.23 -18.61 0.64
CA ASN A 131 6.69 -17.23 0.62
C ASN A 131 5.70 -16.25 1.27
N TRP A 132 4.40 -16.53 1.24
CA TRP A 132 3.40 -15.79 2.02
C TRP A 132 3.67 -15.86 3.52
N SER A 133 3.95 -17.07 4.03
CA SER A 133 4.28 -17.29 5.43
C SER A 133 5.59 -16.63 5.84
N LYS A 134 6.60 -16.65 4.96
CA LYS A 134 7.89 -15.98 5.20
C LYS A 134 7.71 -14.46 5.31
N LEU A 135 6.98 -13.84 4.36
CA LEU A 135 6.68 -12.40 4.38
C LEU A 135 5.90 -12.00 5.63
N ALA A 136 4.80 -12.72 5.93
CA ALA A 136 3.98 -12.44 7.10
C ALA A 136 4.81 -12.53 8.39
N THR A 137 5.60 -13.61 8.55
CA THR A 137 6.44 -13.81 9.72
C THR A 137 7.48 -12.70 9.86
N ALA A 138 8.12 -12.28 8.77
CA ALA A 138 9.10 -11.21 8.78
C ALA A 138 8.49 -9.87 9.24
N CYS A 139 7.32 -9.51 8.69
CA CYS A 139 6.62 -8.27 9.04
C CYS A 139 6.13 -8.27 10.51
N VAL A 140 5.61 -9.40 11.00
CA VAL A 140 5.18 -9.53 12.40
C VAL A 140 6.37 -9.40 13.36
N ARG A 141 7.52 -9.97 13.03
CA ARG A 141 8.74 -9.88 13.87
C ARG A 141 9.24 -8.46 14.09
N VAL A 142 9.05 -7.57 13.14
CA VAL A 142 9.43 -6.15 13.25
C VAL A 142 8.31 -5.26 13.80
N GLY A 143 7.22 -5.88 14.29
CA GLY A 143 6.17 -5.19 15.05
C GLY A 143 4.97 -4.71 14.24
N CYS A 144 4.77 -5.16 13.00
CA CYS A 144 3.52 -4.88 12.31
C CYS A 144 2.33 -5.47 13.07
N ASP A 145 1.25 -4.69 13.18
CA ASP A 145 0.07 -5.03 13.99
C ASP A 145 -0.89 -5.99 13.26
N ALA A 146 -0.88 -5.97 11.94
CA ALA A 146 -1.68 -6.86 11.11
C ALA A 146 -1.04 -7.08 9.72
N ILE A 147 -1.56 -8.07 9.00
CA ILE A 147 -1.15 -8.40 7.63
C ILE A 147 -2.35 -8.24 6.70
N GLU A 148 -2.16 -7.53 5.60
CA GLU A 148 -3.07 -7.52 4.46
C GLU A 148 -2.53 -8.45 3.36
N LEU A 149 -3.33 -9.41 2.92
CA LEU A 149 -3.01 -10.27 1.79
C LEU A 149 -3.47 -9.58 0.49
N ASN A 150 -2.53 -9.02 -0.29
CA ASN A 150 -2.87 -8.45 -1.59
C ASN A 150 -3.00 -9.56 -2.64
N MET A 151 -4.23 -9.93 -2.95
CA MET A 151 -4.55 -10.95 -3.93
C MET A 151 -5.02 -10.38 -5.27
N SER A 152 -4.90 -9.07 -5.49
CA SER A 152 -5.55 -8.37 -6.60
C SER A 152 -4.62 -7.69 -7.61
N CYS A 153 -3.30 -7.76 -7.47
CA CYS A 153 -2.39 -7.08 -8.39
C CYS A 153 -2.28 -7.84 -9.73
N PRO A 154 -2.82 -7.31 -10.85
CA PRO A 154 -3.01 -8.10 -12.08
C PRO A 154 -1.75 -8.27 -12.94
N HIS A 155 -0.66 -7.59 -12.63
CA HIS A 155 0.52 -7.51 -13.50
C HIS A 155 1.77 -8.19 -12.95
N MET A 156 1.64 -8.86 -11.83
CA MET A 156 2.69 -9.69 -11.26
C MET A 156 2.50 -11.09 -11.79
N ASP A 157 3.34 -11.53 -12.68
CA ASP A 157 3.39 -12.82 -13.34
C ASP A 157 2.01 -13.55 -13.56
N ARG A 158 1.76 -14.10 -14.71
CA ARG A 158 0.44 -14.61 -15.19
C ARG A 158 -0.30 -15.59 -14.26
N LYS A 159 0.33 -16.01 -13.17
CA LYS A 159 -0.20 -17.00 -12.22
C LYS A 159 -0.72 -16.41 -10.91
N LEU A 160 -0.61 -15.09 -10.70
CA LEU A 160 -0.89 -14.43 -9.43
C LEU A 160 -2.26 -13.75 -9.33
N SER A 161 -2.96 -13.62 -10.43
CA SER A 161 -4.27 -12.99 -10.40
C SER A 161 -5.34 -14.01 -10.08
N LEU A 162 -5.85 -14.00 -8.86
CA LEU A 162 -7.09 -14.70 -8.49
C LEU A 162 -8.33 -14.18 -9.25
N ILE A 163 -8.17 -13.12 -10.05
CA ILE A 163 -9.22 -12.56 -10.91
C ILE A 163 -9.46 -13.43 -12.17
N HIS A 164 -8.61 -14.40 -12.45
CA HIS A 164 -8.73 -15.32 -13.57
C HIS A 164 -9.14 -16.74 -13.16
N ILE A 165 -9.99 -16.84 -12.16
CA ILE A 165 -10.69 -18.11 -11.86
C ILE A 165 -11.90 -18.24 -12.79
#